data_b590b5e70cce7caf1aa57885c277b205
#
_entry.id   b590b5e70cce7caf1aa57885c277b205
#
_cell.length_a   1.000
_cell.length_b   1.000
_cell.length_c   1.000
_cell.angle_alpha   90.00
_cell.angle_beta   90.00
_cell.angle_gamma   90.00
#
_symmetry.space_group_name_H-M   'P 1'
#
loop_
_entity.id
_entity.type
_entity.pdbx_description
1 polymer ?
#
loop_
_entity_poly.entity_id
_entity_poly.type
_entity_poly.pdbx_seq_one_letter_code
_entity_poly.pdbx_strand_id
1 'polypeptide(L)'
;LSYLFQAAFLLGLTTCIFLVADFYSSDEATLRLLLGFIPWVSLVLVPALAMSAWTDGQADREMELTYSLPISPPAIVMGKFVAGYLLLLLTLAFTLPFAVTVAYLGEPDLGVVVAGYLACALLLGACFAVSLLAAALVREVVGAFVAGIAALFLMMLCGWDVFGRLLRTVLPQWTWETLSAYSPVTWLNQLGEGVIRPQSLVYFGLTVAAALLVTHWVVEQRRRGGLTRLFLGTRLARLVALCLIWLLGIPLAANLPGQIDLTAEKEFSLHAGTKQVLERLPEGTQVTLYWSETGDTIPASIKSHARRIQRLLASMSTRSTLEWNLVNPEPDTEQELQAMARGIHRVPMSSGDHFFLGLTVEQGGRLGRIPYLDIRRESLLEYDVVQAMNGLTRKS
;
A
#
# COMPACT_ATOMS: atom_id res chain seq x y z
N LEU A 1 16.38 -25.96 7.72
CA LEU A 1 15.02 -25.53 7.36
C LEU A 1 15.01 -24.06 6.91
N SER A 2 15.72 -23.16 7.61
CA SER A 2 15.80 -21.73 7.28
C SER A 2 16.33 -21.44 5.88
N TYR A 3 17.38 -22.16 5.43
CA TYR A 3 17.91 -22.01 4.06
C TYR A 3 16.92 -22.46 2.98
N LEU A 4 16.17 -23.53 3.22
CA LEU A 4 15.12 -24.00 2.29
C LEU A 4 14.00 -22.97 2.21
N PHE A 5 13.63 -22.37 3.32
CA PHE A 5 12.63 -21.30 3.36
C PHE A 5 13.09 -20.09 2.54
N GLN A 6 14.34 -19.62 2.76
CA GLN A 6 14.90 -18.50 2.02
C GLN A 6 14.96 -18.79 0.51
N ALA A 7 15.44 -19.99 0.15
CA ALA A 7 15.49 -20.42 -1.25
C ALA A 7 14.10 -20.47 -1.89
N ALA A 8 13.11 -21.02 -1.19
CA ALA A 8 11.72 -21.10 -1.68
C ALA A 8 11.11 -19.70 -1.83
N PHE A 9 11.36 -18.80 -0.88
CA PHE A 9 10.85 -17.43 -0.94
C PHE A 9 11.45 -16.68 -2.13
N LEU A 10 12.77 -16.72 -2.28
CA LEU A 10 13.47 -16.05 -3.39
C LEU A 10 13.09 -16.66 -4.74
N LEU A 11 13.01 -17.99 -4.83
CA LEU A 11 12.59 -18.66 -6.06
C LEU A 11 11.16 -18.30 -6.43
N GLY A 12 10.23 -18.31 -5.48
CA GLY A 12 8.83 -17.93 -5.70
C GLY A 12 8.72 -16.47 -6.16
N LEU A 13 9.43 -15.56 -5.51
CA LEU A 13 9.42 -14.15 -5.85
C LEU A 13 10.03 -13.88 -7.23
N THR A 14 11.21 -14.47 -7.52
CA THR A 14 11.85 -14.33 -8.84
C THR A 14 11.00 -14.92 -9.95
N THR A 15 10.37 -16.09 -9.72
CA THR A 15 9.42 -16.68 -10.67
C THR A 15 8.25 -15.73 -10.95
N CYS A 16 7.65 -15.13 -9.92
CA CYS A 16 6.56 -14.17 -10.09
C CYS A 16 7.00 -12.94 -10.87
N ILE A 17 8.16 -12.36 -10.57
CA ILE A 17 8.64 -11.14 -11.22
C ILE A 17 9.04 -11.39 -12.68
N PHE A 18 9.81 -12.45 -12.95
CA PHE A 18 10.39 -12.65 -14.28
C PHE A 18 9.51 -13.48 -15.23
N LEU A 19 8.73 -14.44 -14.73
CA LEU A 19 7.90 -15.31 -15.57
C LEU A 19 6.42 -14.90 -15.61
N VAL A 20 5.85 -14.44 -14.48
CA VAL A 20 4.43 -14.09 -14.45
C VAL A 20 4.20 -12.65 -14.88
N ALA A 21 5.04 -11.72 -14.44
CA ALA A 21 4.90 -10.29 -14.76
C ALA A 21 5.64 -9.88 -16.02
N ASP A 22 6.40 -10.78 -16.63
CA ASP A 22 7.16 -10.53 -17.86
C ASP A 22 7.99 -9.22 -17.81
N PHE A 23 8.82 -9.13 -16.77
CA PHE A 23 9.57 -7.92 -16.41
C PHE A 23 10.30 -7.27 -17.59
N TYR A 24 10.86 -8.08 -18.50
CA TYR A 24 11.63 -7.56 -19.62
C TYR A 24 10.80 -6.99 -20.77
N SER A 25 9.52 -7.36 -20.86
CA SER A 25 8.61 -6.83 -21.90
C SER A 25 7.79 -5.63 -21.43
N SER A 26 7.78 -5.36 -20.11
CA SER A 26 6.99 -4.27 -19.52
C SER A 26 7.57 -2.87 -19.76
N ASP A 27 8.82 -2.74 -20.27
CA ASP A 27 9.55 -1.48 -20.48
C ASP A 27 9.58 -0.53 -19.26
N GLU A 28 9.22 -1.02 -18.07
CA GLU A 28 9.25 -0.27 -16.83
C GLU A 28 10.28 -0.83 -15.85
N ALA A 29 11.38 -0.10 -15.61
CA ALA A 29 12.35 -0.42 -14.56
C ALA A 29 11.82 0.05 -13.20
N THR A 30 10.81 -0.65 -12.64
CA THR A 30 10.18 -0.26 -11.38
C THR A 30 10.18 -1.37 -10.34
N LEU A 31 10.25 -0.98 -9.04
CA LEU A 31 10.07 -1.89 -7.91
C LEU A 31 8.59 -2.30 -7.68
N ARG A 32 7.67 -1.78 -8.47
CA ARG A 32 6.24 -2.04 -8.34
C ARG A 32 5.90 -3.53 -8.39
N LEU A 33 6.62 -4.28 -9.24
CA LEU A 33 6.44 -5.72 -9.37
C LEU A 33 6.81 -6.43 -8.06
N LEU A 34 7.92 -6.05 -7.44
CA LEU A 34 8.33 -6.59 -6.13
C LEU A 34 7.23 -6.34 -5.08
N LEU A 35 6.77 -5.09 -4.96
CA LEU A 35 5.73 -4.69 -4.03
C LEU A 35 4.41 -5.44 -4.28
N GLY A 36 4.06 -5.67 -5.55
CA GLY A 36 2.85 -6.39 -5.95
C GLY A 36 2.87 -7.87 -5.61
N PHE A 37 4.03 -8.55 -5.71
CA PHE A 37 4.12 -10.00 -5.49
C PHE A 37 4.49 -10.41 -4.08
N ILE A 38 5.18 -9.56 -3.30
CA ILE A 38 5.55 -9.88 -1.90
C ILE A 38 4.34 -10.30 -1.05
N PRO A 39 3.18 -9.64 -1.07
CA PRO A 39 2.02 -10.08 -0.30
C PRO A 39 1.60 -11.51 -0.63
N TRP A 40 1.57 -11.88 -1.91
CA TRP A 40 1.13 -13.19 -2.38
C TRP A 40 2.11 -14.32 -2.02
N VAL A 41 3.40 -14.06 -2.19
CA VAL A 41 4.45 -15.01 -1.78
C VAL A 41 4.46 -15.17 -0.26
N SER A 42 4.32 -14.07 0.49
CA SER A 42 4.28 -14.09 1.95
C SER A 42 3.03 -14.79 2.50
N LEU A 43 1.90 -14.78 1.77
CA LEU A 43 0.65 -15.44 2.14
C LEU A 43 0.84 -16.93 2.44
N VAL A 44 1.71 -17.59 1.70
CA VAL A 44 1.97 -19.04 1.85
C VAL A 44 3.21 -19.28 2.71
N LEU A 45 4.29 -18.57 2.42
CA LEU A 45 5.58 -18.88 3.02
C LEU A 45 5.73 -18.38 4.45
N VAL A 46 5.12 -17.26 4.82
CA VAL A 46 5.21 -16.74 6.20
C VAL A 46 4.46 -17.65 7.21
N PRO A 47 3.23 -18.15 6.93
CA PRO A 47 2.63 -19.17 7.77
C PRO A 47 3.43 -20.49 7.85
N ALA A 48 4.10 -20.88 6.74
CA ALA A 48 4.98 -22.07 6.76
C ALA A 48 6.16 -21.90 7.72
N LEU A 49 6.68 -20.68 7.87
CA LEU A 49 7.72 -20.39 8.86
C LEU A 49 7.17 -20.41 10.29
N ALA A 50 5.94 -19.93 10.50
CA ALA A 50 5.34 -19.80 11.82
C ALA A 50 4.69 -21.10 12.34
N MET A 51 4.28 -22.03 11.46
CA MET A 51 3.45 -23.19 11.78
C MET A 51 4.02 -24.09 12.88
N SER A 52 5.35 -24.22 12.96
CA SER A 52 6.03 -25.07 13.96
C SER A 52 6.35 -24.35 15.27
N ALA A 53 6.01 -23.07 15.39
CA ALA A 53 6.42 -22.27 16.56
C ALA A 53 5.79 -22.74 17.87
N TRP A 54 4.55 -23.27 17.84
CA TRP A 54 3.75 -23.61 19.03
C TRP A 54 3.07 -24.99 18.94
N THR A 55 3.42 -25.83 17.96
CA THR A 55 2.74 -27.11 17.68
C THR A 55 3.34 -28.26 18.45
N ASP A 56 2.52 -29.30 18.65
CA ASP A 56 2.82 -30.46 19.51
C ASP A 56 3.96 -31.33 18.96
N GLY A 57 4.66 -32.03 19.84
CA GLY A 57 5.71 -32.99 19.54
C GLY A 57 7.11 -32.52 19.98
N GLN A 58 7.89 -31.99 19.06
CA GLN A 58 9.21 -31.41 19.38
C GLN A 58 9.09 -30.12 20.20
N ALA A 59 8.07 -29.31 19.93
CA ALA A 59 7.79 -28.08 20.64
C ALA A 59 7.41 -28.33 22.12
N ASP A 60 6.76 -29.43 22.45
CA ASP A 60 6.43 -29.75 23.86
C ASP A 60 7.68 -30.03 24.69
N ARG A 61 8.66 -30.77 24.14
CA ARG A 61 9.94 -30.99 24.81
C ARG A 61 10.78 -29.73 24.94
N GLU A 62 10.84 -28.92 23.89
CA GLU A 62 11.51 -27.62 23.91
C GLU A 62 10.80 -26.64 24.85
N MET A 63 9.46 -26.69 24.93
CA MET A 63 8.69 -25.87 25.85
C MET A 63 8.87 -26.29 27.28
N GLU A 64 8.91 -27.59 27.61
CA GLU A 64 9.21 -28.08 28.98
C GLU A 64 10.60 -27.60 29.42
N LEU A 65 11.61 -27.71 28.55
CA LEU A 65 12.94 -27.19 28.80
C LEU A 65 12.95 -25.66 28.96
N THR A 66 12.24 -24.95 28.09
CA THR A 66 12.17 -23.49 28.13
C THR A 66 11.40 -22.99 29.37
N TYR A 67 10.40 -23.74 29.83
CA TYR A 67 9.64 -23.41 31.03
C TYR A 67 10.36 -23.78 32.32
N SER A 68 11.36 -24.65 32.28
CA SER A 68 12.26 -24.92 33.41
C SER A 68 13.29 -23.79 33.63
N LEU A 69 13.50 -22.96 32.60
CA LEU A 69 14.36 -21.78 32.72
C LEU A 69 13.57 -20.61 33.35
N PRO A 70 14.23 -19.70 34.09
CA PRO A 70 13.59 -18.52 34.67
C PRO A 70 13.30 -17.41 33.61
N ILE A 71 12.64 -17.78 32.51
CA ILE A 71 12.29 -16.89 31.43
C ILE A 71 10.81 -16.52 31.50
N SER A 72 10.49 -15.24 31.41
CA SER A 72 9.12 -14.79 31.41
C SER A 72 8.38 -15.19 30.11
N PRO A 73 7.10 -15.57 30.15
CA PRO A 73 6.32 -15.95 28.95
C PRO A 73 6.32 -14.90 27.83
N PRO A 74 6.22 -13.59 28.10
CA PRO A 74 6.31 -12.59 27.03
C PRO A 74 7.67 -12.58 26.35
N ALA A 75 8.77 -12.88 27.06
CA ALA A 75 10.11 -12.96 26.47
C ALA A 75 10.23 -14.11 25.47
N ILE A 76 9.53 -15.23 25.72
CA ILE A 76 9.50 -16.38 24.78
C ILE A 76 8.78 -15.98 23.49
N VAL A 77 7.62 -15.31 23.58
CA VAL A 77 6.86 -14.87 22.41
C VAL A 77 7.67 -13.86 21.59
N MET A 78 8.26 -12.86 22.28
CA MET A 78 9.12 -11.88 21.63
C MET A 78 10.36 -12.50 21.00
N GLY A 79 11.00 -13.45 21.67
CA GLY A 79 12.18 -14.15 21.15
C GLY A 79 11.86 -14.90 19.85
N LYS A 80 10.75 -15.64 19.81
CA LYS A 80 10.30 -16.35 18.59
C LYS A 80 9.92 -15.37 17.48
N PHE A 81 9.25 -14.26 17.81
CA PHE A 81 8.92 -13.23 16.84
C PHE A 81 10.19 -12.58 16.27
N VAL A 82 11.09 -12.11 17.12
CA VAL A 82 12.33 -11.46 16.67
C VAL A 82 13.18 -12.39 15.82
N ALA A 83 13.35 -13.65 16.23
CA ALA A 83 14.14 -14.62 15.47
C ALA A 83 13.58 -14.88 14.08
N GLY A 84 12.26 -15.11 13.94
CA GLY A 84 11.64 -15.32 12.64
C GLY A 84 11.57 -14.04 11.81
N TYR A 85 11.34 -12.89 12.44
CA TYR A 85 11.32 -11.61 11.75
C TYR A 85 12.70 -11.23 11.20
N LEU A 86 13.78 -11.46 11.94
CA LEU A 86 15.15 -11.29 11.45
C LEU A 86 15.45 -12.20 10.26
N LEU A 87 14.95 -13.43 10.26
CA LEU A 87 15.07 -14.31 9.10
C LEU A 87 14.33 -13.75 7.88
N LEU A 88 13.14 -13.19 8.05
CA LEU A 88 12.37 -12.55 6.98
C LEU A 88 13.08 -11.29 6.47
N LEU A 89 13.64 -10.47 7.35
CA LEU A 89 14.43 -9.30 6.96
C LEU A 89 15.69 -9.69 6.19
N LEU A 90 16.36 -10.77 6.61
CA LEU A 90 17.50 -11.31 5.87
C LEU A 90 17.07 -11.80 4.49
N THR A 91 15.93 -12.48 4.39
CA THR A 91 15.37 -12.92 3.11
C THR A 91 15.02 -11.72 2.22
N LEU A 92 14.44 -10.67 2.78
CA LEU A 92 14.18 -9.41 2.07
C LEU A 92 15.49 -8.75 1.61
N ALA A 93 16.56 -8.78 2.42
CA ALA A 93 17.85 -8.26 2.03
C ALA A 93 18.47 -8.99 0.81
N PHE A 94 18.21 -10.29 0.67
CA PHE A 94 18.60 -11.04 -0.53
C PHE A 94 17.87 -10.62 -1.81
N THR A 95 16.82 -9.82 -1.74
CA THR A 95 16.18 -9.23 -2.93
C THR A 95 16.84 -7.91 -3.38
N LEU A 96 17.78 -7.35 -2.60
CA LEU A 96 18.50 -6.13 -2.98
C LEU A 96 19.19 -6.18 -4.34
N PRO A 97 19.77 -7.32 -4.81
CA PRO A 97 20.29 -7.42 -6.18
C PRO A 97 19.26 -7.05 -7.24
N PHE A 98 17.96 -7.34 -7.02
CA PHE A 98 16.89 -6.91 -7.93
C PHE A 98 16.76 -5.38 -7.96
N ALA A 99 16.82 -4.71 -6.79
CA ALA A 99 16.81 -3.24 -6.74
C ALA A 99 18.02 -2.62 -7.46
N VAL A 100 19.20 -3.24 -7.34
CA VAL A 100 20.41 -2.83 -8.06
C VAL A 100 20.23 -3.02 -9.57
N THR A 101 19.59 -4.12 -10.01
CA THR A 101 19.29 -4.36 -11.43
C THR A 101 18.35 -3.29 -11.97
N VAL A 102 17.30 -2.95 -11.23
CA VAL A 102 16.35 -1.88 -11.59
C VAL A 102 17.09 -0.53 -11.69
N ALA A 103 17.99 -0.24 -10.74
CA ALA A 103 18.79 0.98 -10.76
C ALA A 103 19.81 1.04 -11.93
N TYR A 104 20.25 -0.11 -12.41
CA TYR A 104 21.15 -0.20 -13.57
C TYR A 104 20.39 -0.05 -14.90
N LEU A 105 19.15 -0.54 -14.98
CA LEU A 105 18.32 -0.49 -16.19
C LEU A 105 17.61 0.86 -16.41
N GLY A 106 17.42 1.62 -15.32
CA GLY A 106 16.75 2.92 -15.34
C GLY A 106 17.28 3.84 -14.25
N GLU A 107 16.64 4.98 -14.07
CA GLU A 107 16.92 5.92 -12.98
C GLU A 107 15.73 5.92 -11.98
N PRO A 108 15.56 4.85 -11.17
CA PRO A 108 14.48 4.79 -10.20
C PRO A 108 14.72 5.82 -9.09
N ASP A 109 13.66 6.41 -8.59
CA ASP A 109 13.69 7.26 -7.40
C ASP A 109 14.13 6.44 -6.18
N LEU A 110 15.33 6.74 -5.64
CA LEU A 110 15.88 6.05 -4.48
C LEU A 110 15.00 6.17 -3.24
N GLY A 111 14.26 7.27 -3.10
CA GLY A 111 13.32 7.46 -2.01
C GLY A 111 12.15 6.49 -2.08
N VAL A 112 11.61 6.25 -3.28
CA VAL A 112 10.58 5.24 -3.53
C VAL A 112 11.11 3.84 -3.25
N VAL A 113 12.36 3.55 -3.65
CA VAL A 113 13.03 2.27 -3.37
C VAL A 113 13.10 2.01 -1.86
N VAL A 114 13.63 2.96 -1.09
CA VAL A 114 13.80 2.84 0.37
C VAL A 114 12.43 2.70 1.05
N ALA A 115 11.46 3.53 0.68
CA ALA A 115 10.11 3.46 1.23
C ALA A 115 9.43 2.11 0.92
N GLY A 116 9.62 1.58 -0.30
CA GLY A 116 9.13 0.28 -0.71
C GLY A 116 9.72 -0.87 0.11
N TYR A 117 11.03 -0.89 0.34
CA TYR A 117 11.65 -1.89 1.21
C TYR A 117 11.20 -1.78 2.67
N LEU A 118 11.03 -0.55 3.18
CA LEU A 118 10.45 -0.33 4.51
C LEU A 118 9.02 -0.87 4.58
N ALA A 119 8.20 -0.62 3.55
CA ALA A 119 6.84 -1.14 3.46
C ALA A 119 6.80 -2.67 3.47
N CYS A 120 7.70 -3.33 2.71
CA CYS A 120 7.85 -4.78 2.72
C CYS A 120 8.27 -5.32 4.08
N ALA A 121 9.23 -4.68 4.75
CA ALA A 121 9.67 -5.06 6.08
C ALA A 121 8.51 -5.00 7.10
N LEU A 122 7.75 -3.92 7.10
CA LEU A 122 6.58 -3.74 7.98
C LEU A 122 5.49 -4.77 7.68
N LEU A 123 5.19 -5.03 6.40
CA LEU A 123 4.24 -6.05 5.98
C LEU A 123 4.66 -7.45 6.49
N LEU A 124 5.90 -7.85 6.24
CA LEU A 124 6.42 -9.16 6.66
C LEU A 124 6.35 -9.33 8.18
N GLY A 125 6.64 -8.26 8.95
CA GLY A 125 6.49 -8.26 10.40
C GLY A 125 5.05 -8.48 10.85
N ALA A 126 4.09 -7.79 10.24
CA ALA A 126 2.67 -7.95 10.54
C ALA A 126 2.16 -9.34 10.15
N CYS A 127 2.48 -9.82 8.94
CA CYS A 127 2.13 -11.15 8.48
C CYS A 127 2.69 -12.23 9.40
N PHE A 128 3.94 -12.09 9.85
CA PHE A 128 4.56 -13.06 10.75
C PHE A 128 3.92 -13.05 12.15
N ALA A 129 3.62 -11.88 12.71
CA ALA A 129 2.93 -11.77 13.99
C ALA A 129 1.54 -12.42 13.97
N VAL A 130 0.76 -12.19 12.87
CA VAL A 130 -0.56 -12.82 12.69
C VAL A 130 -0.43 -14.33 12.48
N SER A 131 0.57 -14.79 11.74
CA SER A 131 0.82 -16.22 11.55
C SER A 131 1.25 -16.91 12.85
N LEU A 132 2.05 -16.25 13.70
CA LEU A 132 2.38 -16.76 15.04
C LEU A 132 1.14 -16.87 15.94
N LEU A 133 0.21 -15.91 15.84
CA LEU A 133 -1.06 -15.97 16.54
C LEU A 133 -1.90 -17.16 16.05
N ALA A 134 -2.03 -17.33 14.74
CA ALA A 134 -2.75 -18.46 14.15
C ALA A 134 -2.16 -19.79 14.59
N ALA A 135 -0.84 -19.93 14.58
CA ALA A 135 -0.13 -21.11 15.09
C ALA A 135 -0.34 -21.34 16.61
N ALA A 136 -0.46 -20.25 17.38
CA ALA A 136 -0.78 -20.36 18.81
C ALA A 136 -2.22 -20.81 19.09
N LEU A 137 -3.15 -20.62 18.18
CA LEU A 137 -4.56 -21.05 18.32
C LEU A 137 -4.79 -22.51 17.97
N VAL A 138 -3.96 -23.10 17.13
CA VAL A 138 -4.09 -24.47 16.61
C VAL A 138 -2.98 -25.36 17.19
N ARG A 139 -3.26 -26.64 17.47
CA ARG A 139 -2.28 -27.58 18.05
C ARG A 139 -1.51 -28.34 16.98
N GLU A 140 -2.13 -28.59 15.85
CA GLU A 140 -1.56 -29.37 14.76
C GLU A 140 -0.78 -28.50 13.78
N VAL A 141 0.37 -28.97 13.29
CA VAL A 141 1.24 -28.24 12.35
C VAL A 141 0.50 -27.84 11.08
N VAL A 142 -0.21 -28.81 10.46
CA VAL A 142 -0.95 -28.55 9.22
C VAL A 142 -2.12 -27.61 9.45
N GLY A 143 -2.84 -27.81 10.56
CA GLY A 143 -3.93 -26.92 10.96
C GLY A 143 -3.44 -25.48 11.23
N ALA A 144 -2.28 -25.31 11.87
CA ALA A 144 -1.64 -24.02 12.10
C ALA A 144 -1.26 -23.31 10.80
N PHE A 145 -0.73 -24.07 9.82
CA PHE A 145 -0.40 -23.56 8.50
C PHE A 145 -1.65 -23.06 7.77
N VAL A 146 -2.69 -23.89 7.69
CA VAL A 146 -3.95 -23.53 7.02
C VAL A 146 -4.63 -22.33 7.70
N ALA A 147 -4.65 -22.30 9.04
CA ALA A 147 -5.19 -21.17 9.80
C ALA A 147 -4.40 -19.88 9.55
N GLY A 148 -3.07 -19.97 9.42
CA GLY A 148 -2.21 -18.85 9.09
C GLY A 148 -2.51 -18.28 7.69
N ILE A 149 -2.59 -19.16 6.68
CA ILE A 149 -2.98 -18.75 5.31
C ILE A 149 -4.35 -18.09 5.31
N ALA A 150 -5.35 -18.71 5.96
CA ALA A 150 -6.71 -18.19 6.00
C ALA A 150 -6.77 -16.81 6.68
N ALA A 151 -6.05 -16.62 7.79
CA ALA A 151 -5.99 -15.35 8.49
C ALA A 151 -5.35 -14.25 7.64
N LEU A 152 -4.21 -14.53 6.99
CA LEU A 152 -3.53 -13.57 6.10
C LEU A 152 -4.37 -13.29 4.86
N PHE A 153 -4.95 -14.31 4.23
CA PHE A 153 -5.81 -14.14 3.06
C PHE A 153 -6.99 -13.23 3.37
N LEU A 154 -7.69 -13.48 4.48
CA LEU A 154 -8.82 -12.65 4.91
C LEU A 154 -8.38 -11.19 5.15
N MET A 155 -7.21 -10.99 5.75
CA MET A 155 -6.64 -9.68 6.02
C MET A 155 -6.27 -8.94 4.73
N MET A 156 -5.73 -9.66 3.72
CA MET A 156 -5.32 -9.07 2.44
C MET A 156 -6.48 -8.85 1.47
N LEU A 157 -7.54 -9.65 1.58
CA LEU A 157 -8.67 -9.66 0.65
C LEU A 157 -9.30 -8.28 0.45
N CYS A 158 -9.44 -7.53 1.54
CA CYS A 158 -10.06 -6.20 1.53
C CYS A 158 -9.22 -5.13 0.81
N GLY A 159 -7.92 -5.35 0.58
CA GLY A 159 -7.04 -4.44 -0.17
C GLY A 159 -6.79 -4.86 -1.61
N TRP A 160 -7.38 -5.95 -2.06
CA TRP A 160 -7.17 -6.46 -3.40
C TRP A 160 -8.11 -5.77 -4.39
N ASP A 161 -7.55 -5.11 -5.41
CA ASP A 161 -8.30 -4.30 -6.37
C ASP A 161 -9.39 -5.07 -7.12
N VAL A 162 -9.14 -6.34 -7.46
CA VAL A 162 -10.14 -7.19 -8.15
C VAL A 162 -11.35 -7.43 -7.25
N PHE A 163 -11.11 -7.76 -5.99
CA PHE A 163 -12.16 -7.97 -5.00
C PHE A 163 -12.86 -6.64 -4.65
N GLY A 164 -12.09 -5.56 -4.60
CA GLY A 164 -12.59 -4.21 -4.40
C GLY A 164 -13.58 -3.78 -5.48
N ARG A 165 -13.27 -4.01 -6.74
CA ARG A 165 -14.19 -3.71 -7.86
C ARG A 165 -15.49 -4.47 -7.74
N LEU A 166 -15.43 -5.75 -7.36
CA LEU A 166 -16.63 -6.57 -7.15
C LEU A 166 -17.49 -6.06 -5.97
N LEU A 167 -16.86 -5.70 -4.86
CA LEU A 167 -17.57 -5.23 -3.67
C LEU A 167 -18.16 -3.82 -3.84
N ARG A 168 -17.51 -2.94 -4.58
CA ARG A 168 -18.04 -1.58 -4.89
C ARG A 168 -19.36 -1.59 -5.66
N THR A 169 -19.69 -2.69 -6.36
CA THR A 169 -20.98 -2.84 -7.02
C THR A 169 -22.12 -3.15 -6.03
N VAL A 170 -21.80 -3.68 -4.85
CA VAL A 170 -22.76 -4.15 -3.85
C VAL A 170 -22.76 -3.28 -2.60
N LEU A 171 -21.61 -2.76 -2.19
CA LEU A 171 -21.46 -1.99 -0.96
C LEU A 171 -21.36 -0.48 -1.24
N PRO A 172 -21.94 0.36 -0.35
CA PRO A 172 -21.73 1.80 -0.39
C PRO A 172 -20.23 2.16 -0.30
N GLN A 173 -19.83 3.26 -0.93
CA GLN A 173 -18.42 3.68 -1.01
C GLN A 173 -17.75 3.82 0.37
N TRP A 174 -18.44 4.41 1.35
CA TRP A 174 -17.91 4.60 2.70
C TRP A 174 -17.59 3.28 3.42
N THR A 175 -18.36 2.21 3.18
CA THR A 175 -18.09 0.89 3.77
C THR A 175 -16.85 0.25 3.16
N TRP A 176 -16.67 0.41 1.85
CA TRP A 176 -15.49 -0.08 1.16
C TRP A 176 -14.21 0.64 1.62
N GLU A 177 -14.23 1.97 1.69
CA GLU A 177 -13.12 2.78 2.17
C GLU A 177 -12.70 2.40 3.59
N THR A 178 -13.70 2.21 4.47
CA THR A 178 -13.44 1.74 5.84
C THR A 178 -12.83 0.34 5.85
N LEU A 179 -13.35 -0.59 5.06
CA LEU A 179 -12.89 -1.97 5.03
C LEU A 179 -11.47 -2.09 4.44
N SER A 180 -11.17 -1.35 3.37
CA SER A 180 -9.85 -1.34 2.75
C SER A 180 -8.76 -0.75 3.65
N ALA A 181 -9.11 0.16 4.57
CA ALA A 181 -8.18 0.71 5.56
C ALA A 181 -7.65 -0.35 6.54
N TYR A 182 -8.32 -1.49 6.69
CA TYR A 182 -7.84 -2.60 7.52
C TYR A 182 -6.95 -3.59 6.77
N SER A 183 -6.75 -3.41 5.46
CA SER A 183 -5.87 -4.27 4.69
C SER A 183 -4.41 -3.79 4.70
N PRO A 184 -3.44 -4.68 4.94
CA PRO A 184 -2.03 -4.34 4.86
C PRO A 184 -1.57 -4.00 3.45
N VAL A 185 -2.26 -4.51 2.42
CA VAL A 185 -1.95 -4.23 1.01
C VAL A 185 -2.19 -2.77 0.67
N THR A 186 -3.25 -2.17 1.22
CA THR A 186 -3.54 -0.73 1.05
C THR A 186 -2.40 0.14 1.57
N TRP A 187 -1.89 -0.16 2.77
CA TRP A 187 -0.78 0.57 3.38
C TRP A 187 0.56 0.28 2.73
N LEU A 188 0.77 -0.95 2.25
CA LEU A 188 1.94 -1.31 1.45
C LEU A 188 2.02 -0.46 0.19
N ASN A 189 0.92 -0.37 -0.56
CA ASN A 189 0.86 0.41 -1.80
C ASN A 189 1.10 1.91 -1.53
N GLN A 190 0.51 2.46 -0.47
CA GLN A 190 0.71 3.87 -0.10
C GLN A 190 2.16 4.18 0.29
N LEU A 191 2.80 3.31 1.09
CA LEU A 191 4.22 3.46 1.43
C LEU A 191 5.12 3.27 0.21
N GLY A 192 4.75 2.34 -0.68
CA GLY A 192 5.46 2.06 -1.92
C GLY A 192 5.47 3.22 -2.93
N GLU A 193 4.64 4.23 -2.72
CA GLU A 193 4.67 5.49 -3.48
C GLU A 193 5.76 6.47 -3.02
N GLY A 194 6.54 6.13 -2.00
CA GLY A 194 7.64 6.96 -1.50
C GLY A 194 7.25 7.91 -0.36
N VAL A 195 6.02 7.81 0.14
CA VAL A 195 5.52 8.68 1.23
C VAL A 195 5.31 7.89 2.51
N ILE A 196 6.05 8.24 3.53
CA ILE A 196 5.87 7.66 4.86
C ILE A 196 4.83 8.50 5.61
N ARG A 197 3.65 7.91 5.81
CA ARG A 197 2.59 8.51 6.63
C ARG A 197 2.58 7.89 8.03
N PRO A 198 2.38 8.67 9.10
CA PRO A 198 2.28 8.13 10.46
C PRO A 198 1.20 7.04 10.59
N GLN A 199 0.12 7.15 9.82
CA GLN A 199 -0.99 6.20 9.80
C GLN A 199 -0.54 4.79 9.44
N SER A 200 0.30 4.64 8.42
CA SER A 200 0.81 3.32 7.99
C SER A 200 1.70 2.68 9.05
N LEU A 201 2.55 3.48 9.71
CA LEU A 201 3.40 2.99 10.80
C LEU A 201 2.56 2.56 12.01
N VAL A 202 1.54 3.35 12.36
CA VAL A 202 0.60 3.03 13.44
C VAL A 202 -0.18 1.75 13.10
N TYR A 203 -0.67 1.60 11.86
CA TYR A 203 -1.36 0.39 11.42
C TYR A 203 -0.51 -0.88 11.63
N PHE A 204 0.70 -0.90 11.09
CA PHE A 204 1.59 -2.05 11.22
C PHE A 204 2.02 -2.28 12.66
N GLY A 205 2.36 -1.22 13.40
CA GLY A 205 2.73 -1.30 14.81
C GLY A 205 1.60 -1.84 15.69
N LEU A 206 0.37 -1.35 15.53
CA LEU A 206 -0.80 -1.84 16.26
C LEU A 206 -1.12 -3.29 15.89
N THR A 207 -1.02 -3.67 14.62
CA THR A 207 -1.27 -5.04 14.16
C THR A 207 -0.27 -6.02 14.78
N VAL A 208 1.02 -5.69 14.76
CA VAL A 208 2.07 -6.51 15.40
C VAL A 208 1.85 -6.59 16.91
N ALA A 209 1.64 -5.45 17.57
CA ALA A 209 1.44 -5.40 19.01
C ALA A 209 0.19 -6.20 19.44
N ALA A 210 -0.93 -6.02 18.75
CA ALA A 210 -2.16 -6.74 19.01
C ALA A 210 -1.99 -8.26 18.84
N ALA A 211 -1.40 -8.69 17.71
CA ALA A 211 -1.15 -10.10 17.44
C ALA A 211 -0.24 -10.73 18.49
N LEU A 212 0.87 -10.08 18.87
CA LEU A 212 1.80 -10.60 19.88
C LEU A 212 1.20 -10.63 21.29
N LEU A 213 0.41 -9.62 21.68
CA LEU A 213 -0.29 -9.61 22.97
C LEU A 213 -1.33 -10.73 23.06
N VAL A 214 -2.11 -10.95 22.01
CA VAL A 214 -3.07 -12.06 21.98
C VAL A 214 -2.31 -13.40 21.98
N THR A 215 -1.24 -13.54 21.21
CA THR A 215 -0.38 -14.72 21.22
C THR A 215 0.13 -15.02 22.61
N HIS A 216 0.64 -14.01 23.32
CA HIS A 216 1.08 -14.16 24.70
C HIS A 216 -0.05 -14.67 25.61
N TRP A 217 -1.25 -14.11 25.54
CA TRP A 217 -2.39 -14.55 26.35
C TRP A 217 -2.83 -15.98 26.01
N VAL A 218 -2.83 -16.34 24.73
CA VAL A 218 -3.15 -17.70 24.26
C VAL A 218 -2.14 -18.70 24.80
N VAL A 219 -0.84 -18.43 24.68
CA VAL A 219 0.24 -19.31 25.15
C VAL A 219 0.21 -19.44 26.66
N GLU A 220 0.05 -18.34 27.40
CA GLU A 220 -0.10 -18.35 28.85
C GLU A 220 -1.33 -19.15 29.31
N GLN A 221 -2.42 -19.09 28.55
CA GLN A 221 -3.64 -19.83 28.89
C GLN A 221 -3.51 -21.33 28.59
N ARG A 222 -2.82 -21.72 27.52
CA ARG A 222 -2.47 -23.11 27.24
C ARG A 222 -1.68 -23.72 28.38
N ARG A 223 -0.73 -22.96 28.93
CA ARG A 223 0.07 -23.34 30.10
C ARG A 223 -0.77 -23.58 31.35
N ARG A 224 -1.87 -22.83 31.55
CA ARG A 224 -2.74 -22.88 32.74
C ARG A 224 -3.90 -23.88 32.65
N GLY A 225 -3.98 -24.71 31.63
CA GLY A 225 -4.94 -25.81 31.52
C GLY A 225 -6.15 -25.62 30.61
N GLY A 226 -6.04 -24.81 29.55
CA GLY A 226 -6.96 -24.81 28.41
C GLY A 226 -7.49 -23.45 27.95
N LEU A 227 -7.79 -23.39 26.64
CA LEU A 227 -8.24 -22.17 25.96
C LEU A 227 -9.65 -21.71 26.37
N THR A 228 -10.50 -22.59 26.89
CA THR A 228 -11.88 -22.26 27.30
C THR A 228 -11.93 -21.17 28.36
N ARG A 229 -10.91 -21.05 29.21
CA ARG A 229 -10.81 -19.98 30.20
C ARG A 229 -10.38 -18.62 29.65
N LEU A 230 -9.95 -18.54 28.37
CA LEU A 230 -9.60 -17.28 27.70
C LEU A 230 -10.83 -16.38 27.54
N PHE A 231 -12.00 -16.99 27.33
CA PHE A 231 -13.24 -16.29 27.08
C PHE A 231 -14.06 -15.99 28.36
N LEU A 232 -13.53 -16.22 29.55
CA LEU A 232 -14.24 -15.94 30.79
C LEU A 232 -13.78 -14.63 31.47
N GLY A 233 -14.74 -13.82 31.87
CA GLY A 233 -14.57 -12.69 32.76
C GLY A 233 -13.65 -11.57 32.23
N THR A 234 -12.74 -11.12 33.07
CA THR A 234 -11.83 -9.96 32.81
C THR A 234 -10.90 -10.16 31.61
N ARG A 235 -10.69 -11.40 31.16
CA ARG A 235 -9.83 -11.72 30.01
C ARG A 235 -10.53 -11.49 28.70
N LEU A 236 -11.82 -11.84 28.61
CA LEU A 236 -12.65 -11.48 27.46
C LEU A 236 -12.71 -9.96 27.31
N ALA A 237 -12.87 -9.23 28.42
CA ALA A 237 -12.87 -7.76 28.41
C ALA A 237 -11.53 -7.20 27.86
N ARG A 238 -10.38 -7.80 28.20
CA ARG A 238 -9.07 -7.38 27.66
C ARG A 238 -8.94 -7.69 26.16
N LEU A 239 -9.42 -8.85 25.69
CA LEU A 239 -9.45 -9.17 24.25
C LEU A 239 -10.33 -8.20 23.50
N VAL A 240 -11.54 -7.94 24.01
CA VAL A 240 -12.46 -6.97 23.41
C VAL A 240 -11.84 -5.57 23.39
N ALA A 241 -11.24 -5.12 24.50
CA ALA A 241 -10.56 -3.83 24.57
C ALA A 241 -9.42 -3.73 23.55
N LEU A 242 -8.61 -4.78 23.39
CA LEU A 242 -7.52 -4.81 22.40
C LEU A 242 -8.06 -4.78 20.98
N CYS A 243 -9.11 -5.54 20.67
CA CYS A 243 -9.78 -5.50 19.37
C CYS A 243 -10.37 -4.11 19.10
N LEU A 244 -10.96 -3.46 20.09
CA LEU A 244 -11.48 -2.10 19.98
C LEU A 244 -10.34 -1.09 19.76
N ILE A 245 -9.23 -1.21 20.47
CA ILE A 245 -8.06 -0.35 20.29
C ILE A 245 -7.51 -0.52 18.86
N TRP A 246 -7.42 -1.73 18.35
CA TRP A 246 -6.99 -1.99 16.99
C TRP A 246 -7.99 -1.44 15.96
N LEU A 247 -9.29 -1.68 16.18
CA LEU A 247 -10.36 -1.25 15.27
C LEU A 247 -10.53 0.27 15.25
N LEU A 248 -10.43 0.94 16.40
CA LEU A 248 -10.60 2.40 16.51
C LEU A 248 -9.28 3.15 16.31
N GLY A 249 -8.15 2.52 16.60
CA GLY A 249 -6.82 3.13 16.47
C GLY A 249 -6.45 3.47 15.03
N ILE A 250 -6.87 2.64 14.07
CA ILE A 250 -6.60 2.86 12.64
C ILE A 250 -7.31 4.11 12.10
N PRO A 251 -8.64 4.27 12.23
CA PRO A 251 -9.30 5.50 11.78
C PRO A 251 -8.89 6.74 12.59
N LEU A 252 -8.55 6.57 13.87
CA LEU A 252 -8.05 7.68 14.68
C LEU A 252 -6.67 8.15 14.20
N ALA A 253 -5.82 7.22 13.78
CA ALA A 253 -4.52 7.53 13.18
C ALA A 253 -4.66 8.28 11.84
N ALA A 254 -5.79 8.15 11.13
CA ALA A 254 -6.05 8.89 9.90
C ALA A 254 -6.05 10.42 10.10
N ASN A 255 -6.30 10.88 11.31
CA ASN A 255 -6.27 12.30 11.67
C ASN A 255 -4.89 12.80 12.10
N LEU A 256 -3.87 11.94 12.18
CA LEU A 256 -2.52 12.36 12.55
C LEU A 256 -1.92 13.22 11.44
N PRO A 257 -1.51 14.46 11.74
CA PRO A 257 -0.85 15.31 10.76
C PRO A 257 0.58 14.83 10.50
N GLY A 258 1.06 15.10 9.30
CA GLY A 258 2.44 14.84 8.92
C GLY A 258 2.56 13.74 7.87
N GLN A 259 3.48 13.99 6.96
CA GLN A 259 3.93 13.02 5.97
C GLN A 259 5.40 13.32 5.70
N ILE A 260 6.22 12.28 5.57
CA ILE A 260 7.60 12.39 5.16
C ILE A 260 7.65 11.92 3.70
N ASP A 261 7.92 12.86 2.83
CA ASP A 261 8.06 12.62 1.41
C ASP A 261 9.53 12.32 1.13
N LEU A 262 9.82 11.07 0.76
CA LEU A 262 11.16 10.59 0.43
C LEU A 262 11.44 10.70 -1.07
N THR A 263 10.44 11.04 -1.90
CA THR A 263 10.62 11.15 -3.34
C THR A 263 11.67 12.22 -3.68
N ALA A 264 12.51 11.96 -4.66
CA ALA A 264 13.60 12.86 -5.04
C ALA A 264 13.10 14.26 -5.44
N GLU A 265 11.96 14.33 -6.10
CA GLU A 265 11.32 15.57 -6.53
C GLU A 265 10.25 16.09 -5.55
N LYS A 266 10.11 15.44 -4.36
CA LYS A 266 9.08 15.78 -3.36
C LYS A 266 7.68 15.86 -3.96
N GLU A 267 7.32 14.87 -4.77
CA GLU A 267 6.07 14.81 -5.54
C GLU A 267 4.80 14.98 -4.71
N PHE A 268 4.85 14.66 -3.44
CA PHE A 268 3.72 14.73 -2.50
C PHE A 268 3.79 15.94 -1.58
N SER A 269 4.83 16.78 -1.70
CA SER A 269 4.98 18.00 -0.93
C SER A 269 4.90 19.22 -1.85
N LEU A 270 3.77 19.94 -1.80
CA LEU A 270 3.57 21.17 -2.57
C LEU A 270 4.58 22.24 -2.16
N HIS A 271 5.14 22.93 -3.14
CA HIS A 271 6.03 24.08 -2.91
C HIS A 271 5.33 25.19 -2.10
N ALA A 272 6.12 25.95 -1.35
CA ALA A 272 5.57 27.02 -0.50
C ALA A 272 4.77 28.06 -1.30
N GLY A 273 5.20 28.36 -2.53
CA GLY A 273 4.48 29.26 -3.44
C GLY A 273 3.13 28.71 -3.87
N THR A 274 3.05 27.42 -4.16
CA THR A 274 1.80 26.75 -4.51
C THR A 274 0.81 26.78 -3.37
N LYS A 275 1.26 26.52 -2.14
CA LYS A 275 0.39 26.61 -0.94
C LYS A 275 -0.22 28.00 -0.78
N GLN A 276 0.57 29.07 -0.98
CA GLN A 276 0.08 30.45 -0.90
C GLN A 276 -0.95 30.77 -1.99
N VAL A 277 -0.80 30.18 -3.21
CA VAL A 277 -1.77 30.34 -4.29
C VAL A 277 -3.05 29.60 -3.96
N LEU A 278 -2.95 28.36 -3.47
CA LEU A 278 -4.10 27.53 -3.10
C LEU A 278 -4.92 28.14 -1.95
N GLU A 279 -4.28 28.76 -0.96
CA GLU A 279 -4.96 29.50 0.13
C GLU A 279 -5.74 30.73 -0.35
N ARG A 280 -5.36 31.29 -1.50
CA ARG A 280 -6.00 32.46 -2.11
C ARG A 280 -7.01 32.10 -3.20
N LEU A 281 -7.17 30.82 -3.52
CA LEU A 281 -8.14 30.38 -4.51
C LEU A 281 -9.56 30.64 -4.01
N PRO A 282 -10.39 31.32 -4.78
CA PRO A 282 -11.80 31.50 -4.46
C PRO A 282 -12.55 30.16 -4.42
N GLU A 283 -13.58 30.10 -3.59
CA GLU A 283 -14.50 28.96 -3.54
C GLU A 283 -15.14 28.71 -4.91
N GLY A 284 -15.34 27.42 -5.26
CA GLY A 284 -15.95 27.01 -6.52
C GLY A 284 -14.95 26.94 -7.71
N THR A 285 -13.64 26.89 -7.45
CA THR A 285 -12.66 26.58 -8.49
C THR A 285 -12.73 25.10 -8.82
N GLN A 286 -13.05 24.77 -10.08
CA GLN A 286 -13.11 23.39 -10.57
C GLN A 286 -11.99 23.12 -11.56
N VAL A 287 -11.31 21.99 -11.37
CA VAL A 287 -10.28 21.48 -12.27
C VAL A 287 -10.76 20.20 -12.92
N THR A 288 -10.75 20.12 -14.25
CA THR A 288 -11.10 18.90 -14.97
C THR A 288 -9.88 18.39 -15.71
N LEU A 289 -9.46 17.17 -15.36
CA LEU A 289 -8.41 16.44 -16.08
C LEU A 289 -9.06 15.55 -17.14
N TYR A 290 -8.64 15.72 -18.37
CA TYR A 290 -9.03 14.89 -19.51
C TYR A 290 -7.92 13.88 -19.77
N TRP A 291 -8.19 12.61 -19.50
CA TRP A 291 -7.22 11.52 -19.65
C TRP A 291 -7.88 10.28 -20.25
N SER A 292 -7.38 9.81 -21.41
CA SER A 292 -7.86 8.57 -22.05
C SER A 292 -7.22 7.35 -21.40
N GLU A 293 -7.92 6.76 -20.42
CA GLU A 293 -7.42 5.63 -19.63
C GLU A 293 -7.49 4.29 -20.40
N THR A 294 -8.43 4.16 -21.33
CA THR A 294 -8.85 2.89 -21.94
C THR A 294 -7.96 2.41 -23.10
N GLY A 295 -6.88 3.12 -23.44
CA GLY A 295 -5.99 2.74 -24.55
C GLY A 295 -4.91 1.73 -24.13
N ASP A 296 -5.04 0.45 -24.56
CA ASP A 296 -3.98 -0.56 -24.34
C ASP A 296 -2.67 -0.22 -25.06
N THR A 297 -2.75 0.61 -26.10
CA THR A 297 -1.61 1.06 -26.93
C THR A 297 -0.85 2.26 -26.35
N ILE A 298 -1.34 2.88 -25.25
CA ILE A 298 -0.68 4.05 -24.65
C ILE A 298 0.59 3.63 -23.93
N PRO A 299 1.75 4.24 -24.21
CA PRO A 299 3.02 3.94 -23.55
C PRO A 299 2.93 4.06 -22.02
N ALA A 300 3.63 3.17 -21.33
CA ALA A 300 3.65 3.12 -19.87
C ALA A 300 4.13 4.44 -19.24
N SER A 301 5.08 5.12 -19.87
CA SER A 301 5.59 6.43 -19.44
C SER A 301 4.50 7.52 -19.42
N ILE A 302 3.58 7.51 -20.39
CA ILE A 302 2.45 8.46 -20.42
C ILE A 302 1.42 8.09 -19.35
N LYS A 303 1.15 6.79 -19.15
CA LYS A 303 0.28 6.32 -18.06
C LYS A 303 0.82 6.69 -16.68
N SER A 304 2.14 6.61 -16.48
CA SER A 304 2.79 7.01 -15.21
C SER A 304 2.69 8.52 -15.00
N HIS A 305 2.91 9.32 -16.05
CA HIS A 305 2.76 10.77 -16.02
C HIS A 305 1.33 11.21 -15.70
N ALA A 306 0.33 10.59 -16.32
CA ALA A 306 -1.08 10.86 -16.03
C ALA A 306 -1.44 10.54 -14.56
N ARG A 307 -0.92 9.44 -14.01
CA ARG A 307 -1.08 9.10 -12.58
C ARG A 307 -0.41 10.13 -11.66
N ARG A 308 0.73 10.71 -12.07
CA ARG A 308 1.40 11.78 -11.32
C ARG A 308 0.54 13.05 -11.29
N ILE A 309 -0.06 13.43 -12.42
CA ILE A 309 -0.99 14.57 -12.51
C ILE A 309 -2.19 14.36 -11.58
N GLN A 310 -2.81 13.18 -11.61
CA GLN A 310 -3.93 12.85 -10.73
C GLN A 310 -3.56 12.96 -9.25
N ARG A 311 -2.38 12.46 -8.86
CA ARG A 311 -1.87 12.58 -7.47
C ARG A 311 -1.63 14.03 -7.07
N LEU A 312 -1.05 14.84 -7.94
CA LEU A 312 -0.83 16.27 -7.71
C LEU A 312 -2.17 16.99 -7.46
N LEU A 313 -3.16 16.79 -8.32
CA LEU A 313 -4.50 17.39 -8.18
C LEU A 313 -5.19 16.93 -6.89
N ALA A 314 -5.12 15.64 -6.55
CA ALA A 314 -5.63 15.11 -5.30
C ALA A 314 -4.95 15.76 -4.07
N SER A 315 -3.63 15.99 -4.12
CA SER A 315 -2.89 16.65 -3.04
C SER A 315 -3.27 18.13 -2.89
N MET A 316 -3.56 18.81 -3.99
CA MET A 316 -4.04 20.20 -4.00
C MET A 316 -5.47 20.29 -3.44
N SER A 317 -6.37 19.40 -3.86
CA SER A 317 -7.76 19.35 -3.39
C SER A 317 -7.87 19.08 -1.89
N THR A 318 -7.03 18.21 -1.32
CA THR A 318 -7.04 17.91 0.11
C THR A 318 -6.69 19.14 0.99
N ARG A 319 -6.01 20.15 0.42
CA ARG A 319 -5.46 21.31 1.14
C ARG A 319 -6.14 22.64 0.80
N SER A 320 -7.09 22.61 -0.11
CA SER A 320 -7.80 23.80 -0.58
C SER A 320 -9.26 23.48 -0.89
N THR A 321 -10.06 24.50 -1.20
CA THR A 321 -11.45 24.37 -1.66
C THR A 321 -11.54 23.95 -3.13
N LEU A 322 -10.44 23.44 -3.72
CA LEU A 322 -10.37 23.01 -5.09
C LEU A 322 -11.14 21.69 -5.29
N GLU A 323 -12.11 21.70 -6.17
CA GLU A 323 -12.77 20.48 -6.66
C GLU A 323 -12.12 20.03 -7.96
N TRP A 324 -11.80 18.74 -8.08
CA TRP A 324 -11.29 18.21 -9.34
C TRP A 324 -12.06 16.98 -9.80
N ASN A 325 -12.20 16.87 -11.12
CA ASN A 325 -12.89 15.77 -11.77
C ASN A 325 -11.99 15.15 -12.86
N LEU A 326 -12.14 13.83 -13.05
CA LEU A 326 -11.51 13.08 -14.12
C LEU A 326 -12.55 12.78 -15.19
N VAL A 327 -12.25 13.12 -16.45
CA VAL A 327 -13.04 12.76 -17.62
C VAL A 327 -12.20 11.84 -18.48
N ASN A 328 -12.75 10.70 -18.89
CA ASN A 328 -12.11 9.74 -19.79
C ASN A 328 -12.69 9.89 -21.23
N PRO A 329 -12.08 10.70 -22.10
CA PRO A 329 -12.55 10.84 -23.47
C PRO A 329 -12.24 9.55 -24.25
N GLU A 330 -13.28 8.78 -24.54
CA GLU A 330 -13.19 7.62 -25.45
C GLU A 330 -13.50 8.07 -26.88
N PRO A 331 -12.91 7.40 -27.91
CA PRO A 331 -13.20 7.71 -29.30
C PRO A 331 -14.70 7.65 -29.59
N ASP A 332 -15.18 8.59 -30.39
CA ASP A 332 -16.57 8.71 -30.83
C ASP A 332 -17.61 8.92 -29.71
N THR A 333 -17.19 9.44 -28.54
CA THR A 333 -18.07 9.77 -27.43
C THR A 333 -18.36 11.27 -27.31
N GLU A 334 -19.42 11.60 -26.58
CA GLU A 334 -19.74 12.98 -26.21
C GLU A 334 -18.63 13.63 -25.39
N GLN A 335 -17.91 12.84 -24.55
CA GLN A 335 -16.81 13.29 -23.74
C GLN A 335 -15.61 13.73 -24.58
N GLU A 336 -15.36 13.08 -25.70
CA GLU A 336 -14.36 13.48 -26.69
C GLU A 336 -14.68 14.83 -27.30
N LEU A 337 -15.93 15.02 -27.75
CA LEU A 337 -16.41 16.29 -28.31
C LEU A 337 -16.32 17.42 -27.27
N GLN A 338 -16.65 17.16 -26.04
CA GLN A 338 -16.51 18.12 -24.92
C GLN A 338 -15.06 18.49 -24.68
N ALA A 339 -14.13 17.52 -24.66
CA ALA A 339 -12.70 17.77 -24.49
C ALA A 339 -12.16 18.71 -25.60
N MET A 340 -12.52 18.42 -26.86
CA MET A 340 -12.13 19.26 -28.00
C MET A 340 -12.77 20.65 -27.95
N ALA A 341 -14.06 20.75 -27.59
CA ALA A 341 -14.75 22.02 -27.46
C ALA A 341 -14.13 22.91 -26.36
N ARG A 342 -13.57 22.29 -25.32
CA ARG A 342 -12.82 22.98 -24.25
C ARG A 342 -11.35 23.25 -24.61
N GLY A 343 -10.90 22.86 -25.83
CA GLY A 343 -9.58 23.15 -26.36
C GLY A 343 -8.48 22.21 -25.90
N ILE A 344 -8.82 20.99 -25.52
CA ILE A 344 -7.84 19.93 -25.24
C ILE A 344 -7.44 19.28 -26.57
N HIS A 345 -6.14 19.04 -26.76
CA HIS A 345 -5.62 18.51 -28.00
C HIS A 345 -5.65 16.98 -28.04
N ARG A 346 -5.97 16.45 -29.23
CA ARG A 346 -5.72 15.05 -29.58
C ARG A 346 -4.24 14.83 -29.77
N VAL A 347 -3.65 13.88 -29.09
CA VAL A 347 -2.26 13.51 -29.26
C VAL A 347 -2.20 12.22 -30.08
N PRO A 348 -1.65 12.28 -31.31
CA PRO A 348 -1.58 11.10 -32.17
C PRO A 348 -0.54 10.11 -31.66
N MET A 349 -0.84 8.82 -31.76
CA MET A 349 0.07 7.72 -31.48
C MET A 349 0.61 7.09 -32.76
N SER A 350 1.73 6.38 -32.64
CA SER A 350 2.33 5.65 -33.77
C SER A 350 1.44 4.50 -34.29
N SER A 351 0.47 4.04 -33.49
CA SER A 351 -0.54 3.06 -33.88
C SER A 351 -1.64 3.61 -34.81
N GLY A 352 -1.70 4.94 -35.02
CA GLY A 352 -2.79 5.61 -35.72
C GLY A 352 -3.95 6.05 -34.82
N ASP A 353 -3.97 5.60 -33.55
CA ASP A 353 -4.91 6.02 -32.53
C ASP A 353 -4.50 7.39 -31.96
N HIS A 354 -5.33 7.95 -31.10
CA HIS A 354 -5.04 9.18 -30.38
C HIS A 354 -5.47 9.07 -28.91
N PHE A 355 -4.87 9.88 -28.07
CA PHE A 355 -5.26 10.00 -26.66
C PHE A 355 -5.34 11.48 -26.26
N PHE A 356 -5.99 11.73 -25.13
CA PHE A 356 -6.09 13.04 -24.52
C PHE A 356 -5.33 13.03 -23.18
N LEU A 357 -4.55 14.08 -22.94
CA LEU A 357 -3.93 14.36 -21.65
C LEU A 357 -3.83 15.87 -21.49
N GLY A 358 -4.88 16.48 -20.98
CA GLY A 358 -4.94 17.93 -20.79
C GLY A 358 -5.82 18.31 -19.61
N LEU A 359 -5.79 19.57 -19.24
CA LEU A 359 -6.43 20.08 -18.04
C LEU A 359 -7.17 21.37 -18.33
N THR A 360 -8.36 21.53 -17.76
CA THR A 360 -9.08 22.80 -17.71
C THR A 360 -9.31 23.23 -16.27
N VAL A 361 -9.22 24.54 -16.04
CA VAL A 361 -9.57 25.17 -14.76
C VAL A 361 -10.73 26.12 -15.02
N GLU A 362 -11.81 25.97 -14.29
CA GLU A 362 -13.00 26.80 -14.39
C GLU A 362 -13.25 27.54 -13.09
N GLN A 363 -13.47 28.84 -13.19
CA GLN A 363 -13.72 29.71 -12.06
C GLN A 363 -14.57 30.91 -12.46
N GLY A 364 -15.74 31.07 -11.84
CA GLY A 364 -16.61 32.23 -12.09
C GLY A 364 -16.93 32.47 -13.57
N GLY A 365 -17.11 31.40 -14.38
CA GLY A 365 -17.35 31.48 -15.80
C GLY A 365 -16.12 31.77 -16.67
N ARG A 366 -14.92 31.85 -16.07
CA ARG A 366 -13.66 31.96 -16.81
C ARG A 366 -13.03 30.58 -16.94
N LEU A 367 -12.47 30.28 -18.12
CA LEU A 367 -11.84 29.00 -18.44
C LEU A 367 -10.35 29.20 -18.69
N GLY A 368 -9.51 28.62 -17.82
CA GLY A 368 -8.10 28.40 -18.08
C GLY A 368 -7.92 26.99 -18.66
N ARG A 369 -6.93 26.81 -19.54
CA ARG A 369 -6.69 25.50 -20.16
C ARG A 369 -5.20 25.23 -20.33
N ILE A 370 -4.83 23.95 -20.16
CA ILE A 370 -3.55 23.39 -20.62
C ILE A 370 -3.93 22.34 -21.67
N PRO A 371 -3.75 22.64 -22.96
CA PRO A 371 -4.21 21.78 -24.06
C PRO A 371 -3.56 20.40 -24.08
N TYR A 372 -2.31 20.30 -23.62
CA TYR A 372 -1.55 19.07 -23.48
C TYR A 372 -0.54 19.20 -22.31
N LEU A 373 -0.50 18.21 -21.46
CA LEU A 373 0.46 18.10 -20.35
C LEU A 373 1.64 17.24 -20.81
N ASP A 374 2.69 17.94 -21.30
CA ASP A 374 3.86 17.29 -21.91
C ASP A 374 4.73 16.62 -20.83
N ILE A 375 5.03 15.32 -21.03
CA ILE A 375 5.92 14.54 -20.17
C ILE A 375 7.33 15.15 -20.05
N ARG A 376 7.80 15.85 -21.10
CA ARG A 376 9.10 16.52 -21.11
C ARG A 376 9.18 17.69 -20.12
N ARG A 377 8.04 18.17 -19.66
CA ARG A 377 7.90 19.26 -18.69
C ARG A 377 7.45 18.76 -17.31
N GLU A 378 7.67 17.51 -17.04
CA GLU A 378 7.23 16.86 -15.80
C GLU A 378 7.74 17.56 -14.53
N SER A 379 8.98 18.06 -14.53
CA SER A 379 9.55 18.85 -13.42
C SER A 379 8.87 20.21 -13.20
N LEU A 380 8.16 20.74 -14.19
CA LEU A 380 7.43 22.00 -14.13
C LEU A 380 5.91 21.82 -14.01
N LEU A 381 5.44 20.59 -13.85
CA LEU A 381 4.02 20.25 -13.83
C LEU A 381 3.24 21.06 -12.77
N GLU A 382 3.76 21.14 -11.54
CA GLU A 382 3.15 21.90 -10.45
C GLU A 382 3.05 23.39 -10.82
N TYR A 383 4.12 23.94 -11.39
CA TYR A 383 4.15 25.33 -11.83
C TYR A 383 3.13 25.60 -12.95
N ASP A 384 3.05 24.73 -13.97
CA ASP A 384 2.15 24.89 -15.10
C ASP A 384 0.67 24.87 -14.65
N VAL A 385 0.32 23.95 -13.75
CA VAL A 385 -1.03 23.84 -13.16
C VAL A 385 -1.37 25.07 -12.33
N VAL A 386 -0.46 25.51 -11.45
CA VAL A 386 -0.64 26.71 -10.62
C VAL A 386 -0.71 27.97 -11.46
N GLN A 387 0.07 28.06 -12.53
CA GLN A 387 0.02 29.19 -13.47
C GLN A 387 -1.34 29.26 -14.17
N ALA A 388 -1.91 28.13 -14.60
CA ALA A 388 -3.23 28.08 -15.19
C ALA A 388 -4.31 28.58 -14.22
N MET A 389 -4.21 28.22 -12.93
CA MET A 389 -5.09 28.69 -11.86
C MET A 389 -4.91 30.20 -11.60
N ASN A 390 -3.66 30.66 -11.47
CA ASN A 390 -3.33 32.05 -11.15
C ASN A 390 -3.68 33.01 -12.29
N GLY A 391 -3.64 32.53 -13.53
CA GLY A 391 -4.06 33.30 -14.72
C GLY A 391 -5.52 33.71 -14.71
N LEU A 392 -6.37 32.97 -13.99
CA LEU A 392 -7.79 33.29 -13.79
C LEU A 392 -8.03 34.34 -12.69
N THR A 393 -7.16 34.34 -11.65
CA THR A 393 -7.29 35.26 -10.50
C THR A 393 -6.68 36.65 -10.75
N ARG A 394 -5.67 36.76 -11.62
CA ARG A 394 -4.89 37.98 -11.86
C ARG A 394 -5.53 39.01 -12.80
N LYS A 395 -6.65 38.74 -13.43
CA LYS A 395 -7.34 39.65 -14.40
C LYS A 395 -8.61 40.27 -13.77
N SER A 396 -8.56 40.60 -12.47
CA SER A 396 -9.58 41.45 -11.84
C SER A 396 -8.98 42.79 -11.46
#